data_be35684947d10c14079505a9d1f07086
#
_entry.id   be35684947d10c14079505a9d1f07086
#
_cell.length_a   1.000
_cell.length_b   1.000
_cell.length_c   1.000
_cell.angle_alpha   90.00
_cell.angle_beta   90.00
_cell.angle_gamma   90.00
#
_symmetry.space_group_name_H-M   'P 1'
#
loop_
_entity.id
_entity.type
_entity.pdbx_description
1 polymer ?
#
loop_
_entity_poly.entity_id
_entity_poly.type
_entity_poly.pdbx_seq_one_letter_code
_entity_poly.pdbx_strand_id
1 'polypeptide(L)'
;MVGENMGKCKIMIVGGGASGIFAAIVASKNDAEVTILEKNNRIGKKILATGNGRCNYTNINARQEAYNQPEFTRDILKQFSATQTIEFFKELGIEPKVEDFGKAYPMSEQASSIVDVFLYELERLNVDIRTNTQVKEIIKKNSKFILTITDGQTLTADQVIIATGGKAMPSTGSDGLGYPIARKFGHHITTIFPALVKLKLESPYLRGLDGVKINSRVQLLNNNQI
;
A
#
# COMPACT_ATOMS: atom_id res chain seq x y z
N MET A 1 -28.27 -4.02 35.62
CA MET A 1 -28.22 -4.22 34.16
C MET A 1 -26.80 -4.68 33.85
N VAL A 2 -26.63 -5.96 33.54
CA VAL A 2 -25.34 -6.52 33.12
C VAL A 2 -25.11 -6.01 31.70
N GLY A 3 -24.13 -5.11 31.54
CA GLY A 3 -23.72 -4.66 30.22
C GLY A 3 -23.28 -5.88 29.40
N GLU A 4 -23.97 -6.16 28.29
CA GLU A 4 -23.50 -7.13 27.31
C GLU A 4 -22.08 -6.73 26.93
N ASN A 5 -21.14 -7.61 27.22
CA ASN A 5 -19.76 -7.49 26.78
C ASN A 5 -19.77 -7.67 25.26
N MET A 6 -20.08 -6.60 24.52
CA MET A 6 -20.01 -6.61 23.06
C MET A 6 -18.55 -6.88 22.70
N GLY A 7 -18.26 -8.08 22.24
CA GLY A 7 -16.93 -8.47 21.79
C GLY A 7 -16.35 -7.46 20.81
N LYS A 8 -15.02 -7.29 20.80
CA LYS A 8 -14.34 -6.38 19.89
C LYS A 8 -14.74 -6.67 18.44
N CYS A 9 -14.90 -5.62 17.65
CA CYS A 9 -15.16 -5.75 16.20
C CYS A 9 -13.98 -6.45 15.52
N LYS A 10 -14.25 -7.59 14.87
CA LYS A 10 -13.24 -8.35 14.12
C LYS A 10 -13.07 -7.80 12.72
N ILE A 11 -11.88 -7.28 12.42
CA ILE A 11 -11.55 -6.72 11.12
C ILE A 11 -10.47 -7.58 10.44
N MET A 12 -10.78 -8.08 9.25
CA MET A 12 -9.78 -8.74 8.41
C MET A 12 -9.34 -7.81 7.29
N ILE A 13 -8.02 -7.66 7.16
CA ILE A 13 -7.39 -6.83 6.14
C ILE A 13 -6.70 -7.73 5.14
N VAL A 14 -7.14 -7.68 3.88
CA VAL A 14 -6.59 -8.48 2.79
C VAL A 14 -5.49 -7.69 2.09
N GLY A 15 -4.25 -8.07 2.37
CA GLY A 15 -3.03 -7.44 1.86
C GLY A 15 -2.24 -6.69 2.92
N GLY A 16 -1.00 -7.10 3.16
CA GLY A 16 -0.04 -6.52 4.09
C GLY A 16 0.90 -5.49 3.44
N GLY A 17 0.40 -4.69 2.49
CA GLY A 17 1.10 -3.53 1.94
C GLY A 17 0.95 -2.28 2.82
N ALA A 18 1.49 -1.14 2.37
CA ALA A 18 1.43 0.12 3.13
C ALA A 18 0.01 0.48 3.60
N SER A 19 -0.99 0.40 2.72
CA SER A 19 -2.38 0.73 3.05
C SER A 19 -2.99 -0.25 4.05
N GLY A 20 -2.69 -1.55 3.92
CA GLY A 20 -3.20 -2.57 4.85
C GLY A 20 -2.57 -2.46 6.24
N ILE A 21 -1.26 -2.21 6.31
CA ILE A 21 -0.56 -1.98 7.57
C ILE A 21 -1.10 -0.73 8.28
N PHE A 22 -1.22 0.38 7.54
CA PHE A 22 -1.77 1.61 8.10
C PHE A 22 -3.21 1.42 8.61
N ALA A 23 -4.07 0.75 7.82
CA ALA A 23 -5.44 0.44 8.23
C ALA A 23 -5.47 -0.44 9.49
N ALA A 24 -4.55 -1.41 9.61
CA ALA A 24 -4.43 -2.25 10.79
C ALA A 24 -4.08 -1.45 12.04
N ILE A 25 -3.08 -0.56 11.94
CA ILE A 25 -2.67 0.31 13.05
C ILE A 25 -3.84 1.19 13.50
N VAL A 26 -4.53 1.85 12.56
CA VAL A 26 -5.65 2.71 12.88
C VAL A 26 -6.82 1.94 13.49
N ALA A 27 -7.19 0.79 12.92
CA ALA A 27 -8.27 -0.04 13.45
C ALA A 27 -7.97 -0.57 14.86
N SER A 28 -6.75 -1.05 15.09
CA SER A 28 -6.34 -1.55 16.40
C SER A 28 -6.25 -0.46 17.46
N LYS A 29 -5.82 0.77 17.11
CA LYS A 29 -5.87 1.94 18.00
C LYS A 29 -7.31 2.33 18.37
N ASN A 30 -8.31 1.88 17.61
CA ASN A 30 -9.74 2.07 17.87
C ASN A 30 -10.41 0.77 18.38
N ASP A 31 -9.69 -0.03 19.14
CA ASP A 31 -10.17 -1.22 19.86
C ASP A 31 -10.71 -2.38 18.99
N ALA A 32 -10.39 -2.43 17.70
CA ALA A 32 -10.72 -3.57 16.87
C ALA A 32 -9.76 -4.75 17.10
N GLU A 33 -10.26 -5.98 16.94
CA GLU A 33 -9.46 -7.20 16.78
C GLU A 33 -9.07 -7.34 15.30
N VAL A 34 -7.79 -7.15 14.99
CA VAL A 34 -7.34 -7.03 13.59
C VAL A 34 -6.47 -8.21 13.19
N THR A 35 -6.78 -8.78 12.02
CA THR A 35 -5.94 -9.78 11.34
C THR A 35 -5.56 -9.28 9.95
N ILE A 36 -4.26 -9.27 9.61
CA ILE A 36 -3.75 -9.05 8.25
C ILE A 36 -3.56 -10.40 7.56
N LEU A 37 -4.15 -10.58 6.39
CA LEU A 37 -3.97 -11.74 5.52
C LEU A 37 -3.09 -11.34 4.33
N GLU A 38 -1.84 -11.82 4.29
CA GLU A 38 -0.87 -11.51 3.26
C GLU A 38 -0.49 -12.78 2.47
N LYS A 39 -0.62 -12.73 1.15
CA LYS A 39 -0.30 -13.88 0.29
C LYS A 39 1.18 -14.20 0.16
N ASN A 40 2.04 -13.20 0.33
CA ASN A 40 3.49 -13.39 0.32
C ASN A 40 3.97 -13.88 1.68
N ASN A 41 5.24 -14.29 1.73
CA ASN A 41 5.93 -14.73 2.94
C ASN A 41 6.28 -13.59 3.93
N ARG A 42 5.98 -12.33 3.59
CA ARG A 42 6.21 -11.16 4.43
C ARG A 42 5.31 -10.01 4.03
N ILE A 43 4.97 -9.14 4.99
CA ILE A 43 4.30 -7.86 4.74
C ILE A 43 5.30 -6.79 4.27
N GLY A 44 4.80 -5.67 3.74
CA GLY A 44 5.63 -4.52 3.35
C GLY A 44 6.50 -4.73 2.11
N LYS A 45 6.35 -5.84 1.38
CA LYS A 45 7.25 -6.21 0.27
C LYS A 45 7.42 -5.11 -0.78
N LYS A 46 6.35 -4.39 -1.13
CA LYS A 46 6.45 -3.28 -2.09
C LYS A 46 7.11 -2.05 -1.47
N ILE A 47 6.95 -1.79 -0.18
CA ILE A 47 7.58 -0.67 0.52
C ILE A 47 9.10 -0.73 0.28
N LEU A 48 9.70 -1.92 0.44
CA LEU A 48 11.14 -2.15 0.26
C LEU A 48 11.66 -1.82 -1.15
N ALA A 49 10.78 -1.85 -2.17
CA ALA A 49 11.16 -1.54 -3.55
C ALA A 49 10.93 -0.06 -3.92
N THR A 50 10.22 0.70 -3.09
CA THR A 50 9.91 2.11 -3.38
C THR A 50 11.12 3.02 -3.17
N GLY A 51 11.15 4.15 -3.89
CA GLY A 51 12.23 5.14 -3.77
C GLY A 51 13.63 4.55 -3.99
N ASN A 52 13.79 3.53 -4.86
CA ASN A 52 15.04 2.78 -5.04
C ASN A 52 15.58 2.18 -3.72
N GLY A 53 14.70 1.56 -2.93
CA GLY A 53 15.06 0.95 -1.64
C GLY A 53 15.13 1.92 -0.46
N ARG A 54 14.80 3.21 -0.67
CA ARG A 54 14.81 4.23 0.39
C ARG A 54 13.43 4.55 0.97
N CYS A 55 12.36 4.13 0.31
CA CYS A 55 10.96 4.45 0.64
C CYS A 55 10.65 5.95 0.60
N ASN A 56 10.34 6.50 -0.59
CA ASN A 56 9.69 7.80 -0.66
C ASN A 56 8.26 7.68 -0.14
N TYR A 57 8.02 8.04 1.13
CA TYR A 57 6.74 7.77 1.77
C TYR A 57 5.71 8.90 1.63
N THR A 58 6.15 10.14 1.33
CA THR A 58 5.26 11.26 0.99
C THR A 58 6.00 12.35 0.21
N ASN A 59 5.24 13.40 -0.16
CA ASN A 59 5.78 14.62 -0.74
C ASN A 59 5.13 15.82 -0.04
N ILE A 60 5.94 16.71 0.54
CA ILE A 60 5.44 17.89 1.26
C ILE A 60 4.66 18.86 0.38
N ASN A 61 4.88 18.78 -0.95
CA ASN A 61 4.17 19.58 -1.95
C ASN A 61 2.96 18.82 -2.54
N ALA A 62 2.52 17.72 -1.90
CA ALA A 62 1.37 16.97 -2.37
C ALA A 62 0.12 17.85 -2.40
N ARG A 63 -0.50 17.95 -3.57
CA ARG A 63 -1.71 18.73 -3.82
C ARG A 63 -2.60 17.99 -4.80
N GLN A 64 -3.90 18.25 -4.72
CA GLN A 64 -4.90 17.54 -5.52
C GLN A 64 -4.64 17.60 -7.02
N GLU A 65 -4.12 18.72 -7.54
CA GLU A 65 -3.87 18.94 -8.97
C GLU A 65 -2.77 18.03 -9.54
N ALA A 66 -1.96 17.42 -8.68
CA ALA A 66 -0.94 16.46 -9.08
C ALA A 66 -1.50 15.04 -9.37
N TYR A 67 -2.80 14.83 -9.19
CA TYR A 67 -3.46 13.54 -9.35
C TYR A 67 -4.43 13.54 -10.55
N ASN A 68 -4.64 12.37 -11.15
CA ASN A 68 -5.54 12.20 -12.30
C ASN A 68 -7.01 12.55 -12.00
N GLN A 69 -7.40 12.46 -10.72
CA GLN A 69 -8.73 12.79 -10.24
C GLN A 69 -8.62 13.74 -9.03
N PRO A 70 -8.43 15.04 -9.29
CA PRO A 70 -8.15 16.01 -8.24
C PRO A 70 -9.26 16.10 -7.19
N GLU A 71 -10.51 16.03 -7.59
CA GLU A 71 -11.65 16.17 -6.67
C GLU A 71 -11.75 14.99 -5.69
N PHE A 72 -11.50 13.76 -6.17
CA PHE A 72 -11.44 12.59 -5.31
C PHE A 72 -10.29 12.69 -4.30
N THR A 73 -9.13 13.13 -4.74
CA THR A 73 -7.92 13.23 -3.90
C THR A 73 -7.99 14.38 -2.91
N ARG A 74 -8.70 15.47 -3.25
CA ARG A 74 -8.87 16.64 -2.39
C ARG A 74 -9.36 16.28 -1.01
N ASP A 75 -10.42 15.49 -0.94
CA ASP A 75 -11.07 15.19 0.34
C ASP A 75 -10.23 14.23 1.18
N ILE A 76 -9.45 13.34 0.52
CA ILE A 76 -8.48 12.47 1.20
C ILE A 76 -7.33 13.31 1.77
N LEU A 77 -6.72 14.20 0.97
CA LEU A 77 -5.61 15.05 1.41
C LEU A 77 -6.01 16.06 2.49
N LYS A 78 -7.29 16.48 2.54
CA LYS A 78 -7.80 17.30 3.63
C LYS A 78 -7.90 16.52 4.95
N GLN A 79 -8.25 15.24 4.89
CA GLN A 79 -8.37 14.38 6.08
C GLN A 79 -7.01 13.88 6.56
N PHE A 80 -6.10 13.60 5.64
CA PHE A 80 -4.76 13.09 5.94
C PHE A 80 -3.74 13.68 4.97
N SER A 81 -3.14 14.79 5.37
CA SER A 81 -2.19 15.56 4.58
C SER A 81 -0.78 14.97 4.60
N ALA A 82 0.11 15.49 3.75
CA ALA A 82 1.53 15.14 3.78
C ALA A 82 2.19 15.47 5.13
N THR A 83 1.79 16.57 5.77
CA THR A 83 2.27 16.93 7.11
C THR A 83 1.85 15.89 8.14
N GLN A 84 0.57 15.51 8.15
CA GLN A 84 0.08 14.47 9.06
C GLN A 84 0.73 13.10 8.78
N THR A 85 1.08 12.81 7.52
CA THR A 85 1.87 11.61 7.19
C THR A 85 3.24 11.66 7.84
N ILE A 86 3.93 12.80 7.79
CA ILE A 86 5.24 12.98 8.44
C ILE A 86 5.11 12.84 9.96
N GLU A 87 4.12 13.49 10.57
CA GLU A 87 3.86 13.41 12.00
C GLU A 87 3.60 11.97 12.45
N PHE A 88 2.77 11.25 11.70
CA PHE A 88 2.50 9.83 11.97
C PHE A 88 3.80 8.99 11.97
N PHE A 89 4.69 9.19 11.00
CA PHE A 89 5.95 8.46 10.98
C PHE A 89 6.92 8.92 12.08
N LYS A 90 6.89 10.20 12.47
CA LYS A 90 7.65 10.69 13.63
C LYS A 90 7.19 10.04 14.95
N GLU A 91 5.89 9.88 15.14
CA GLU A 91 5.34 9.16 16.29
C GLU A 91 5.85 7.71 16.36
N LEU A 92 6.12 7.10 15.21
CA LEU A 92 6.73 5.77 15.12
C LEU A 92 8.27 5.78 15.20
N GLY A 93 8.89 6.95 15.40
CA GLY A 93 10.35 7.08 15.53
C GLY A 93 11.09 7.28 14.19
N ILE A 94 10.40 7.61 13.11
CA ILE A 94 11.00 7.89 11.80
C ILE A 94 11.13 9.41 11.58
N GLU A 95 12.35 9.92 11.65
CA GLU A 95 12.64 11.30 11.25
C GLU A 95 12.67 11.46 9.72
N PRO A 96 12.07 12.54 9.17
CA PRO A 96 12.03 12.78 7.74
C PRO A 96 13.35 13.37 7.22
N LYS A 97 13.76 12.89 6.05
CA LYS A 97 14.72 13.57 5.16
C LYS A 97 13.94 14.10 3.96
N VAL A 98 13.81 15.41 3.86
CA VAL A 98 13.16 16.05 2.70
C VAL A 98 14.21 16.42 1.68
N GLU A 99 14.03 15.93 0.46
CA GLU A 99 14.91 16.23 -0.70
C GLU A 99 14.24 17.25 -1.64
N ASP A 100 14.96 17.60 -2.70
CA ASP A 100 14.45 18.47 -3.76
C ASP A 100 13.09 18.00 -4.29
N PHE A 101 12.27 18.97 -4.71
CA PHE A 101 10.88 18.77 -5.12
C PHE A 101 9.95 18.21 -4.03
N GLY A 102 10.36 18.29 -2.75
CA GLY A 102 9.52 17.94 -1.61
C GLY A 102 9.38 16.46 -1.30
N LYS A 103 10.16 15.60 -1.88
CA LYS A 103 10.14 14.16 -1.60
C LYS A 103 10.63 13.88 -0.18
N ALA A 104 9.86 13.15 0.61
CA ALA A 104 10.21 12.76 1.96
C ALA A 104 10.59 11.28 2.04
N TYR A 105 11.72 11.03 2.68
CA TYR A 105 12.28 9.71 2.94
C TYR A 105 12.54 9.55 4.45
N PRO A 106 12.69 8.34 4.98
CA PRO A 106 13.24 8.18 6.32
C PRO A 106 14.70 8.71 6.36
N MET A 107 15.11 9.30 7.47
CA MET A 107 16.48 9.82 7.63
C MET A 107 17.55 8.74 7.43
N SER A 108 17.22 7.49 7.71
CA SER A 108 18.08 6.32 7.45
C SER A 108 18.34 6.04 5.97
N GLU A 109 17.51 6.60 5.08
CA GLU A 109 17.49 6.31 3.63
C GLU A 109 17.33 4.81 3.32
N GLN A 110 16.72 4.06 4.22
CA GLN A 110 16.47 2.62 4.07
C GLN A 110 14.96 2.31 4.22
N ALA A 111 14.39 1.70 3.20
CA ALA A 111 12.98 1.30 3.23
C ALA A 111 12.70 0.25 4.31
N SER A 112 13.70 -0.52 4.72
CA SER A 112 13.59 -1.48 5.83
C SER A 112 13.20 -0.78 7.13
N SER A 113 13.74 0.40 7.44
CA SER A 113 13.40 1.13 8.67
C SER A 113 11.90 1.40 8.78
N ILE A 114 11.24 1.71 7.64
CA ILE A 114 9.77 1.89 7.60
C ILE A 114 9.05 0.56 7.90
N VAL A 115 9.52 -0.54 7.33
CA VAL A 115 8.90 -1.85 7.57
C VAL A 115 9.12 -2.31 9.01
N ASP A 116 10.30 -2.06 9.57
CA ASP A 116 10.65 -2.47 10.92
C ASP A 116 9.80 -1.74 11.97
N VAL A 117 9.60 -0.43 11.86
CA VAL A 117 8.74 0.32 12.78
C VAL A 117 7.26 -0.06 12.62
N PHE A 118 6.82 -0.41 11.43
CA PHE A 118 5.48 -0.93 11.20
C PHE A 118 5.29 -2.29 11.89
N LEU A 119 6.25 -3.21 11.76
CA LEU A 119 6.20 -4.51 12.43
C LEU A 119 6.16 -4.34 13.94
N TYR A 120 7.03 -3.50 14.49
CA TYR A 120 7.03 -3.19 15.91
C TYR A 120 5.69 -2.64 16.40
N GLU A 121 5.10 -1.68 15.67
CA GLU A 121 3.81 -1.10 16.07
C GLU A 121 2.66 -2.11 15.94
N LEU A 122 2.66 -2.96 14.92
CA LEU A 122 1.66 -4.03 14.77
C LEU A 122 1.75 -5.06 15.90
N GLU A 123 2.97 -5.43 16.32
CA GLU A 123 3.21 -6.31 17.46
C GLU A 123 2.71 -5.66 18.75
N ARG A 124 3.06 -4.39 19.00
CA ARG A 124 2.61 -3.62 20.17
C ARG A 124 1.08 -3.54 20.27
N LEU A 125 0.40 -3.49 19.14
CA LEU A 125 -1.06 -3.44 19.03
C LEU A 125 -1.72 -4.82 18.99
N ASN A 126 -0.95 -5.91 19.11
CA ASN A 126 -1.42 -7.30 19.04
C ASN A 126 -2.18 -7.62 17.77
N VAL A 127 -1.72 -7.11 16.62
CA VAL A 127 -2.28 -7.44 15.31
C VAL A 127 -1.83 -8.83 14.88
N ASP A 128 -2.78 -9.71 14.55
CA ASP A 128 -2.49 -11.04 13.99
C ASP A 128 -2.05 -10.90 12.51
N ILE A 129 -0.84 -11.37 12.18
CA ILE A 129 -0.28 -11.30 10.82
C ILE A 129 -0.14 -12.71 10.28
N ARG A 130 -0.96 -13.05 9.28
CA ARG A 130 -0.93 -14.34 8.58
C ARG A 130 -0.33 -14.18 7.20
N THR A 131 0.94 -14.50 7.09
CA THR A 131 1.67 -14.57 5.81
C THR A 131 1.35 -15.87 5.07
N ASN A 132 1.73 -15.98 3.79
CA ASN A 132 1.43 -17.11 2.91
C ASN A 132 -0.08 -17.45 2.87
N THR A 133 -0.94 -16.45 3.13
CA THR A 133 -2.38 -16.60 3.25
C THR A 133 -3.07 -15.77 2.18
N GLN A 134 -3.42 -16.43 1.07
CA GLN A 134 -4.11 -15.79 -0.04
C GLN A 134 -5.62 -15.97 0.08
N VAL A 135 -6.35 -14.87 0.09
CA VAL A 135 -7.81 -14.87 0.02
C VAL A 135 -8.26 -15.07 -1.42
N LYS A 136 -9.07 -16.11 -1.67
CA LYS A 136 -9.66 -16.41 -2.98
C LYS A 136 -11.02 -15.77 -3.17
N GLU A 137 -11.82 -15.79 -2.12
CA GLU A 137 -13.20 -15.35 -2.18
C GLU A 137 -13.63 -14.68 -0.89
N ILE A 138 -14.51 -13.72 -1.01
CA ILE A 138 -15.19 -13.07 0.11
C ILE A 138 -16.68 -13.07 -0.22
N ILE A 139 -17.49 -13.52 0.73
CA ILE A 139 -18.95 -13.42 0.66
C ILE A 139 -19.49 -12.78 1.93
N LYS A 140 -20.65 -12.13 1.84
CA LYS A 140 -21.36 -11.58 3.00
C LYS A 140 -22.56 -12.46 3.31
N LYS A 141 -22.67 -12.95 4.54
CA LYS A 141 -23.78 -13.78 5.02
C LYS A 141 -24.14 -13.37 6.45
N ASN A 142 -25.42 -13.11 6.69
CA ASN A 142 -25.94 -12.77 8.03
C ASN A 142 -25.09 -11.70 8.76
N SER A 143 -24.86 -10.55 8.12
CA SER A 143 -24.08 -9.43 8.65
C SER A 143 -22.58 -9.70 8.88
N LYS A 144 -22.07 -10.90 8.61
CA LYS A 144 -20.66 -11.26 8.67
C LYS A 144 -20.07 -11.47 7.28
N PHE A 145 -18.76 -11.29 7.18
CA PHE A 145 -17.98 -11.66 6.01
C PHE A 145 -17.34 -13.03 6.23
N ILE A 146 -17.41 -13.88 5.21
CA ILE A 146 -16.73 -15.18 5.18
C ILE A 146 -15.66 -15.08 4.09
N LEU A 147 -14.41 -15.29 4.48
CA LEU A 147 -13.25 -15.27 3.59
C LEU A 147 -12.77 -16.71 3.38
N THR A 148 -12.70 -17.15 2.14
CA THR A 148 -12.11 -18.44 1.79
C THR A 148 -10.68 -18.24 1.34
N ILE A 149 -9.73 -18.92 1.98
CA ILE A 149 -8.30 -18.88 1.64
C ILE A 149 -7.91 -20.07 0.72
N THR A 150 -6.68 -20.05 0.22
CA THR A 150 -6.23 -20.99 -0.82
C THR A 150 -6.23 -22.45 -0.41
N ASP A 151 -6.05 -22.78 0.84
CA ASP A 151 -6.08 -24.15 1.40
C ASP A 151 -7.52 -24.68 1.66
N GLY A 152 -8.54 -23.86 1.36
CA GLY A 152 -9.94 -24.20 1.55
C GLY A 152 -10.48 -23.84 2.94
N GLN A 153 -9.67 -23.36 3.86
CA GLN A 153 -10.15 -22.87 5.16
C GLN A 153 -11.01 -21.61 4.99
N THR A 154 -11.91 -21.40 5.91
CA THR A 154 -12.76 -20.21 5.96
C THR A 154 -12.53 -19.43 7.24
N LEU A 155 -12.47 -18.11 7.10
CA LEU A 155 -12.33 -17.16 8.20
C LEU A 155 -13.57 -16.26 8.24
N THR A 156 -13.96 -15.80 9.42
CA THR A 156 -15.15 -14.95 9.60
C THR A 156 -14.78 -13.62 10.25
N ALA A 157 -15.29 -12.52 9.71
CA ALA A 157 -15.07 -11.17 10.21
C ALA A 157 -16.35 -10.34 10.24
N ASP A 158 -16.37 -9.30 11.07
CA ASP A 158 -17.42 -8.27 11.08
C ASP A 158 -17.24 -7.31 9.92
N GLN A 159 -15.99 -6.95 9.64
CA GLN A 159 -15.59 -6.02 8.59
C GLN A 159 -14.40 -6.59 7.80
N VAL A 160 -14.30 -6.19 6.54
CA VAL A 160 -13.17 -6.54 5.66
C VAL A 160 -12.66 -5.29 4.96
N ILE A 161 -11.34 -5.13 4.96
CA ILE A 161 -10.65 -4.08 4.21
C ILE A 161 -9.85 -4.74 3.09
N ILE A 162 -10.12 -4.37 1.84
CA ILE A 162 -9.37 -4.85 0.68
C ILE A 162 -8.21 -3.89 0.44
N ALA A 163 -7.01 -4.31 0.80
CA ALA A 163 -5.76 -3.54 0.69
C ALA A 163 -4.70 -4.22 -0.20
N THR A 164 -5.16 -4.98 -1.20
CA THR A 164 -4.31 -5.81 -2.07
C THR A 164 -3.42 -5.02 -3.03
N GLY A 165 -3.61 -3.71 -3.10
CA GLY A 165 -2.96 -2.86 -4.09
C GLY A 165 -3.57 -3.00 -5.48
N GLY A 166 -2.96 -2.31 -6.44
CA GLY A 166 -3.37 -2.34 -7.84
C GLY A 166 -2.70 -3.46 -8.65
N LYS A 167 -2.33 -3.15 -9.91
CA LYS A 167 -1.68 -4.11 -10.83
C LYS A 167 -0.25 -3.68 -11.21
N ALA A 168 0.38 -2.85 -10.38
CA ALA A 168 1.76 -2.40 -10.57
C ALA A 168 2.73 -3.26 -9.76
N MET A 169 3.78 -3.76 -10.39
CA MET A 169 4.79 -4.67 -9.83
C MET A 169 4.18 -5.98 -9.25
N PRO A 170 3.65 -6.87 -10.10
CA PRO A 170 3.04 -8.13 -9.65
C PRO A 170 3.98 -9.00 -8.79
N SER A 171 5.30 -8.93 -9.02
CA SER A 171 6.33 -9.64 -8.23
C SER A 171 6.34 -9.24 -6.75
N THR A 172 5.77 -8.09 -6.39
CA THR A 172 5.61 -7.64 -5.00
C THR A 172 4.26 -7.99 -4.39
N GLY A 173 3.39 -8.65 -5.14
CA GLY A 173 2.06 -9.04 -4.69
C GLY A 173 0.90 -8.21 -5.25
N SER A 174 1.15 -7.10 -5.94
CA SER A 174 0.09 -6.27 -6.55
C SER A 174 -0.21 -6.73 -7.97
N ASP A 175 -1.00 -7.78 -8.11
CA ASP A 175 -1.37 -8.43 -9.37
C ASP A 175 -2.83 -8.16 -9.78
N GLY A 176 -3.56 -7.37 -8.98
CA GLY A 176 -4.94 -7.00 -9.26
C GLY A 176 -5.99 -7.96 -8.70
N LEU A 177 -5.63 -8.91 -7.84
CA LEU A 177 -6.57 -9.87 -7.23
C LEU A 177 -7.74 -9.21 -6.46
N GLY A 178 -7.57 -8.01 -5.93
CA GLY A 178 -8.65 -7.30 -5.25
C GLY A 178 -9.77 -6.81 -6.17
N TYR A 179 -9.48 -6.58 -7.45
CA TYR A 179 -10.48 -6.04 -8.38
C TYR A 179 -11.67 -6.98 -8.63
N PRO A 180 -11.48 -8.30 -8.90
CA PRO A 180 -12.60 -9.22 -9.01
C PRO A 180 -13.45 -9.29 -7.73
N ILE A 181 -12.80 -9.24 -6.56
CA ILE A 181 -13.50 -9.24 -5.28
C ILE A 181 -14.36 -7.98 -5.16
N ALA A 182 -13.81 -6.79 -5.41
CA ALA A 182 -14.53 -5.54 -5.34
C ALA A 182 -15.73 -5.52 -6.31
N ARG A 183 -15.60 -6.05 -7.54
CA ARG A 183 -16.71 -6.17 -8.50
C ARG A 183 -17.85 -7.04 -7.97
N LYS A 184 -17.56 -8.13 -7.26
CA LYS A 184 -18.61 -8.98 -6.65
C LYS A 184 -19.44 -8.21 -5.62
N PHE A 185 -18.89 -7.16 -5.01
CA PHE A 185 -19.61 -6.26 -4.10
C PHE A 185 -20.21 -5.04 -4.79
N GLY A 186 -20.31 -5.04 -6.14
CA GLY A 186 -20.96 -4.00 -6.92
C GLY A 186 -20.09 -2.78 -7.23
N HIS A 187 -18.78 -2.80 -6.91
CA HIS A 187 -17.90 -1.70 -7.25
C HIS A 187 -17.51 -1.69 -8.74
N HIS A 188 -17.56 -0.51 -9.34
CA HIS A 188 -17.03 -0.30 -10.68
C HIS A 188 -15.51 -0.14 -10.62
N ILE A 189 -14.80 -0.84 -11.52
CA ILE A 189 -13.35 -0.72 -11.66
C ILE A 189 -13.08 -0.01 -12.99
N THR A 190 -12.50 1.18 -12.91
CA THR A 190 -12.06 1.95 -14.08
C THR A 190 -11.02 1.19 -14.90
N THR A 191 -10.87 1.55 -16.17
CA THR A 191 -9.85 0.93 -17.04
C THR A 191 -8.47 1.09 -16.44
N ILE A 192 -7.72 -0.02 -16.38
CA ILE A 192 -6.39 -0.06 -15.79
C ILE A 192 -5.38 -0.06 -16.94
N PHE A 193 -4.49 0.93 -16.93
CA PHE A 193 -3.37 1.04 -17.87
C PHE A 193 -2.11 1.50 -17.13
N PRO A 194 -0.92 1.17 -17.65
CA PRO A 194 0.34 1.57 -17.01
C PRO A 194 0.52 3.09 -17.08
N ALA A 195 0.94 3.69 -15.97
CA ALA A 195 1.28 5.12 -15.90
C ALA A 195 2.80 5.36 -15.98
N LEU A 196 3.60 4.37 -15.57
CA LEU A 196 5.05 4.41 -15.62
C LEU A 196 5.57 3.06 -16.12
N VAL A 197 6.37 3.08 -17.19
CA VAL A 197 6.91 1.87 -17.82
C VAL A 197 8.41 2.01 -18.05
N LYS A 198 9.12 0.87 -18.07
CA LYS A 198 10.52 0.82 -18.51
C LYS A 198 10.58 0.91 -20.03
N LEU A 199 11.44 1.76 -20.55
CA LEU A 199 11.78 1.79 -21.96
C LEU A 199 12.90 0.78 -22.23
N LYS A 200 12.74 0.01 -23.31
CA LYS A 200 13.85 -0.74 -23.88
C LYS A 200 14.54 0.16 -24.91
N LEU A 201 15.82 0.38 -24.70
CA LEU A 201 16.65 1.16 -25.60
C LEU A 201 17.57 0.22 -26.37
N GLU A 202 17.78 0.49 -27.65
CA GLU A 202 18.77 -0.18 -28.48
C GLU A 202 19.91 0.80 -28.79
N SER A 203 21.08 0.53 -28.28
CA SER A 203 22.27 1.34 -28.52
C SER A 203 23.52 0.50 -28.20
N PRO A 204 24.58 0.64 -29.00
CA PRO A 204 25.85 -0.07 -28.76
C PRO A 204 26.53 0.36 -27.44
N TYR A 205 26.18 1.52 -26.91
CA TYR A 205 26.79 2.10 -25.70
C TYR A 205 26.15 1.61 -24.39
N LEU A 206 24.97 0.99 -24.44
CA LEU A 206 24.22 0.63 -23.23
C LEU A 206 24.94 -0.35 -22.31
N ARG A 207 25.74 -1.27 -22.87
CA ARG A 207 26.49 -2.25 -22.07
C ARG A 207 27.47 -1.62 -21.10
N GLY A 208 28.02 -0.42 -21.45
CA GLY A 208 28.96 0.32 -20.58
C GLY A 208 28.25 1.21 -19.56
N LEU A 209 26.93 1.34 -19.62
CA LEU A 209 26.14 2.26 -18.79
C LEU A 209 25.23 1.53 -17.79
N ASP A 210 25.41 0.23 -17.63
CA ASP A 210 24.59 -0.54 -16.68
C ASP A 210 24.81 -0.05 -15.25
N GLY A 211 23.71 0.26 -14.53
CA GLY A 211 23.73 0.82 -13.18
C GLY A 211 24.03 2.33 -13.08
N VAL A 212 24.34 3.00 -14.17
CA VAL A 212 24.62 4.45 -14.17
C VAL A 212 23.32 5.25 -14.07
N LYS A 213 23.26 6.19 -13.13
CA LYS A 213 22.20 7.19 -13.02
C LYS A 213 22.65 8.49 -13.67
N ILE A 214 21.83 9.04 -14.55
CA ILE A 214 22.09 10.31 -15.22
C ILE A 214 20.90 11.24 -15.06
N ASN A 215 21.18 12.53 -14.96
CA ASN A 215 20.18 13.58 -15.15
C ASN A 215 20.20 13.99 -16.62
N SER A 216 19.11 13.77 -17.32
CA SER A 216 19.04 14.03 -18.77
C SER A 216 17.71 14.66 -19.17
N ARG A 217 17.73 15.41 -20.26
CA ARG A 217 16.51 15.80 -20.97
C ARG A 217 16.25 14.75 -22.05
N VAL A 218 15.05 14.17 -22.03
CA VAL A 218 14.62 13.18 -23.01
C VAL A 218 13.58 13.80 -23.92
N GLN A 219 13.71 13.59 -25.23
CA GLN A 219 12.80 14.06 -26.24
C GLN A 219 12.36 12.88 -27.11
N LEU A 220 11.06 12.69 -27.26
CA LEU A 220 10.51 11.68 -28.15
C LEU A 220 10.28 12.32 -29.52
N LEU A 221 10.93 11.78 -30.53
CA LEU A 221 10.72 12.20 -31.94
C LEU A 221 9.88 11.13 -32.64
N ASN A 222 8.75 11.54 -33.22
CA ASN A 222 7.95 10.70 -34.09
C ASN A 222 8.11 11.22 -35.52
N ASN A 223 8.72 10.46 -36.43
CA ASN A 223 9.03 10.87 -37.81
C ASN A 223 9.76 12.25 -37.90
N ASN A 224 10.76 12.45 -37.02
CA ASN A 224 11.51 13.70 -36.89
C ASN A 224 10.68 14.95 -36.52
N GLN A 225 9.46 14.77 -36.03
CA GLN A 225 8.65 15.82 -35.42
C GLN A 225 8.66 15.69 -33.89
N ILE A 226 8.71 16.83 -33.20
CA ILE A 226 8.70 16.93 -31.73
C ILE A 226 7.27 16.78 -31.22
#